data_e9a2e185c4e095f4c0267aafe42d3bce
#
_entry.id   e9a2e185c4e095f4c0267aafe42d3bce
#
_cell.length_a   1.000
_cell.length_b   1.000
_cell.length_c   1.000
_cell.angle_alpha   90.00
_cell.angle_beta   90.00
_cell.angle_gamma   90.00
#
_symmetry.space_group_name_H-M   'P 1'
#
loop_
_entity.id
_entity.type
_entity.pdbx_description
1 polymer ?
#
loop_
_entity_poly.entity_id
_entity_poly.type
_entity_poly.pdbx_seq_one_letter_code
_entity_poly.pdbx_strand_id
1 'polypeptide(L)'
;ATFGPIGKYAIEVCEAYAAVGIHIAHYDMRYAKPLDIQLLNEIALKFDHVITLEDAAVVGGFGSAVAEYYATLDMDSIADTSAREHKNHPPRLHIMGLPDRIIEHGTQRELHDEVGIGPDGLTEKIASVLAHQKVSEFSA
;
A
#
# COMPACT_ATOMS: atom_id res chain seq x y z
N ALA A 1 -2.27 -2.90 0.08
CA ALA A 1 -1.91 -4.21 0.63
C ALA A 1 -1.81 -4.10 2.15
N THR A 2 -2.45 -5.00 2.89
CA THR A 2 -2.44 -4.98 4.36
C THR A 2 -1.83 -6.24 4.93
N PHE A 3 -1.24 -6.11 6.12
CA PHE A 3 -0.73 -7.23 6.87
C PHE A 3 -1.30 -7.21 8.29
N GLY A 4 -2.07 -8.26 8.64
CA GLY A 4 -2.67 -8.45 9.95
C GLY A 4 -4.05 -7.79 10.14
N PRO A 5 -4.56 -7.76 11.39
CA PRO A 5 -5.92 -7.31 11.72
C PRO A 5 -6.25 -5.86 11.35
N ILE A 6 -5.24 -5.04 11.10
CA ILE A 6 -5.39 -3.64 10.66
C ILE A 6 -6.08 -3.54 9.29
N GLY A 7 -6.10 -4.61 8.51
CA GLY A 7 -6.82 -4.72 7.25
C GLY A 7 -8.30 -4.32 7.33
N LYS A 8 -8.93 -4.43 8.50
CA LYS A 8 -10.30 -3.94 8.74
C LYS A 8 -10.48 -2.45 8.41
N TYR A 9 -9.47 -1.62 8.69
CA TYR A 9 -9.51 -0.19 8.35
C TYR A 9 -9.43 0.04 6.84
N ALA A 10 -8.64 -0.79 6.13
CA ALA A 10 -8.58 -0.71 4.69
C ALA A 10 -9.92 -1.08 4.03
N ILE A 11 -10.63 -2.07 4.55
CA ILE A 11 -11.97 -2.45 4.06
C ILE A 11 -12.92 -1.26 4.24
N GLU A 12 -13.01 -0.72 5.46
CA GLU A 12 -13.87 0.42 5.78
C GLU A 12 -13.62 1.62 4.86
N VAL A 13 -12.35 1.99 4.67
CA VAL A 13 -11.97 3.13 3.83
C VAL A 13 -12.22 2.84 2.34
N CYS A 14 -11.92 1.63 1.86
CA CYS A 14 -12.21 1.25 0.47
C CYS A 14 -13.72 1.29 0.17
N GLU A 15 -14.58 0.86 1.09
CA GLU A 15 -16.03 0.95 0.96
C GLU A 15 -16.51 2.41 0.90
N ALA A 16 -15.96 3.28 1.76
CA ALA A 16 -16.28 4.71 1.74
C ALA A 16 -15.89 5.38 0.40
N TYR A 17 -14.72 5.06 -0.14
CA TYR A 17 -14.31 5.56 -1.47
C TYR A 17 -15.18 4.99 -2.60
N ALA A 18 -15.56 3.71 -2.53
CA ALA A 18 -16.44 3.09 -3.53
C ALA A 18 -17.82 3.77 -3.57
N ALA A 19 -18.34 4.23 -2.42
CA ALA A 19 -19.61 4.96 -2.34
C ALA A 19 -19.60 6.29 -3.11
N VAL A 20 -18.43 6.87 -3.36
CA VAL A 20 -18.25 8.09 -4.17
C VAL A 20 -17.65 7.80 -5.55
N GLY A 21 -17.67 6.55 -5.99
CA GLY A 21 -17.26 6.12 -7.33
C GLY A 21 -15.75 5.93 -7.52
N ILE A 22 -14.97 5.87 -6.45
CA ILE A 22 -13.53 5.60 -6.50
C ILE A 22 -13.27 4.17 -6.03
N HIS A 23 -12.81 3.31 -6.93
CA HIS A 23 -12.56 1.90 -6.63
C HIS A 23 -11.08 1.66 -6.31
N ILE A 24 -10.80 1.19 -5.09
CA ILE A 24 -9.47 0.88 -4.58
C ILE A 24 -9.38 -0.61 -4.35
N ALA A 25 -8.37 -1.27 -4.93
CA ALA A 25 -8.14 -2.68 -4.69
C ALA A 25 -7.50 -2.90 -3.31
N HIS A 26 -8.04 -3.82 -2.54
CA HIS A 26 -7.49 -4.24 -1.25
C HIS A 26 -7.00 -5.68 -1.33
N TYR A 27 -5.77 -5.91 -0.88
CA TYR A 27 -5.13 -7.22 -0.80
C TYR A 27 -4.71 -7.50 0.65
N ASP A 28 -5.20 -8.60 1.23
CA ASP A 28 -4.74 -9.11 2.51
C ASP A 28 -3.58 -10.08 2.27
N MET A 29 -2.38 -9.66 2.64
CA MET A 29 -1.15 -10.40 2.34
C MET A 29 -0.90 -11.59 3.27
N ARG A 30 -1.61 -11.68 4.38
CA ARG A 30 -1.60 -12.77 5.39
C ARG A 30 -0.22 -13.12 5.96
N TYR A 31 0.83 -13.14 5.16
CA TYR A 31 2.19 -13.51 5.54
C TYR A 31 3.19 -12.43 5.16
N ALA A 32 4.04 -12.03 6.12
CA ALA A 32 5.19 -11.17 5.85
C ALA A 32 6.41 -11.98 5.39
N LYS A 33 6.50 -13.25 5.81
CA LYS A 33 7.56 -14.18 5.41
C LYS A 33 7.01 -15.63 5.32
N PRO A 34 7.16 -16.27 4.14
CA PRO A 34 7.62 -15.65 2.89
C PRO A 34 6.62 -14.65 2.33
N LEU A 35 7.08 -13.66 1.58
CA LEU A 35 6.19 -12.79 0.80
C LEU A 35 5.51 -13.58 -0.32
N ASP A 36 4.26 -13.27 -0.62
CA ASP A 36 3.57 -13.77 -1.81
C ASP A 36 4.07 -13.00 -3.06
N ILE A 37 5.17 -13.50 -3.61
CA ILE A 37 5.84 -12.90 -4.77
C ILE A 37 4.93 -12.88 -6.00
N GLN A 38 4.13 -13.93 -6.20
CA GLN A 38 3.21 -14.00 -7.33
C GLN A 38 2.18 -12.88 -7.25
N LEU A 39 1.57 -12.69 -6.09
CA LEU A 39 0.60 -11.62 -5.87
C LEU A 39 1.24 -10.23 -5.99
N LEU A 40 2.47 -10.05 -5.49
CA LEU A 40 3.20 -8.78 -5.62
C LEU A 40 3.52 -8.46 -7.08
N ASN A 41 3.84 -9.45 -7.91
CA ASN A 41 4.04 -9.27 -9.35
C ASN A 41 2.73 -8.85 -10.04
N GLU A 42 1.61 -9.49 -9.72
CA GLU A 42 0.30 -9.09 -10.25
C GLU A 42 -0.06 -7.66 -9.87
N ILE A 43 0.21 -7.27 -8.62
CA ILE A 43 0.00 -5.89 -8.14
C ILE A 43 0.91 -4.92 -8.90
N ALA A 44 2.19 -5.26 -9.09
CA ALA A 44 3.14 -4.42 -9.79
C ALA A 44 2.73 -4.14 -11.23
N LEU A 45 2.18 -5.13 -11.93
CA LEU A 45 1.70 -4.98 -13.31
C LEU A 45 0.41 -4.15 -13.41
N LYS A 46 -0.44 -4.16 -12.37
CA LYS A 46 -1.78 -3.54 -12.42
C LYS A 46 -1.83 -2.10 -11.89
N PHE A 47 -0.96 -1.73 -10.95
CA PHE A 47 -1.10 -0.48 -10.21
C PHE A 47 0.17 0.38 -10.24
N ASP A 48 0.01 1.69 -10.35
CA ASP A 48 1.11 2.66 -10.30
C ASP A 48 1.48 3.05 -8.88
N HIS A 49 0.52 2.92 -7.97
CA HIS A 49 0.71 3.22 -6.56
C HIS A 49 0.26 2.04 -5.70
N VAL A 50 1.06 1.71 -4.70
CA VAL A 50 0.74 0.71 -3.68
C VAL A 50 0.93 1.32 -2.30
N ILE A 51 -0.07 1.21 -1.45
CA ILE A 51 0.03 1.56 -0.03
C ILE A 51 0.13 0.24 0.75
N THR A 52 1.17 0.05 1.55
CA THR A 52 1.22 -1.01 2.55
C THR A 52 0.77 -0.47 3.89
N LEU A 53 -0.01 -1.25 4.63
CA LEU A 53 -0.53 -0.89 5.95
C LEU A 53 -0.32 -2.07 6.90
N GLU A 54 0.40 -1.81 8.00
CA GLU A 54 0.74 -2.80 9.02
C GLU A 54 0.66 -2.24 10.43
N ASP A 55 0.26 -3.07 11.40
CA ASP A 55 0.35 -2.78 12.83
C ASP A 55 1.68 -3.31 13.39
N ALA A 56 2.77 -2.85 12.79
CA ALA A 56 4.14 -3.19 13.13
C ALA A 56 5.08 -2.03 12.78
N ALA A 57 6.31 -2.07 13.26
CA ALA A 57 7.30 -1.05 12.94
C ALA A 57 7.57 -0.98 11.43
N VAL A 58 7.58 0.23 10.86
CA VAL A 58 7.92 0.46 9.46
C VAL A 58 9.30 -0.09 9.12
N VAL A 59 10.27 0.13 10.02
CA VAL A 59 11.65 -0.34 9.83
C VAL A 59 11.73 -1.86 10.05
N GLY A 60 12.05 -2.59 8.98
CA GLY A 60 12.13 -4.05 9.02
C GLY A 60 10.78 -4.78 9.05
N GLY A 61 9.67 -4.06 8.88
CA GLY A 61 8.31 -4.62 8.82
C GLY A 61 7.93 -5.14 7.44
N PHE A 62 6.63 -5.42 7.27
CA PHE A 62 6.06 -5.92 6.02
C PHE A 62 6.29 -4.94 4.86
N GLY A 63 6.01 -3.65 5.05
CA GLY A 63 6.20 -2.63 4.02
C GLY A 63 7.65 -2.49 3.59
N SER A 64 8.62 -2.62 4.52
CA SER A 64 10.05 -2.67 4.20
C SER A 64 10.40 -3.87 3.33
N ALA A 65 9.87 -5.06 3.65
CA ALA A 65 10.11 -6.25 2.85
C ALA A 65 9.55 -6.12 1.43
N VAL A 66 8.38 -5.51 1.26
CA VAL A 66 7.81 -5.19 -0.06
C VAL A 66 8.68 -4.18 -0.80
N ALA A 67 9.21 -3.15 -0.10
CA ALA A 67 10.11 -2.18 -0.71
C ALA A 67 11.40 -2.81 -1.21
N GLU A 68 12.03 -3.68 -0.42
CA GLU A 68 13.22 -4.45 -0.81
C GLU A 68 12.94 -5.30 -2.05
N TYR A 69 11.80 -5.98 -2.07
CA TYR A 69 11.39 -6.76 -3.23
C TYR A 69 11.24 -5.91 -4.48
N TYR A 70 10.45 -4.83 -4.43
CA TYR A 70 10.23 -3.96 -5.57
C TYR A 70 11.49 -3.22 -6.03
N ALA A 71 12.43 -2.95 -5.14
CA ALA A 71 13.71 -2.33 -5.50
C ALA A 71 14.60 -3.25 -6.37
N THR A 72 14.39 -4.56 -6.29
CA THR A 72 15.14 -5.57 -7.07
C THR A 72 14.33 -6.21 -8.19
N LEU A 73 13.05 -5.83 -8.33
CA LEU A 73 12.15 -6.40 -9.31
C LEU A 73 12.52 -5.94 -10.73
N ASP A 74 12.81 -6.91 -11.58
CA ASP A 74 12.91 -6.71 -13.01
C ASP A 74 11.51 -6.83 -13.64
N MET A 75 10.95 -5.70 -14.06
CA MET A 75 9.61 -5.64 -14.65
C MET A 75 9.51 -6.42 -15.96
N ASP A 76 10.58 -6.47 -16.75
CA ASP A 76 10.61 -7.23 -18.01
C ASP A 76 10.49 -8.73 -17.75
N SER A 77 10.99 -9.21 -16.61
CA SER A 77 10.92 -10.63 -16.24
C SER A 77 9.52 -11.12 -15.86
N ILE A 78 8.63 -10.21 -15.46
CA ILE A 78 7.26 -10.54 -15.03
C ILE A 78 6.20 -10.11 -16.04
N ALA A 79 6.56 -9.31 -17.03
CA ALA A 79 5.62 -8.80 -18.01
C ALA A 79 5.18 -9.88 -18.99
N ASP A 80 3.90 -9.87 -19.33
CA ASP A 80 3.41 -10.64 -20.46
C ASP A 80 3.80 -9.90 -21.76
N THR A 81 4.71 -10.48 -22.52
CA THR A 81 5.20 -9.93 -23.81
C THR A 81 4.11 -9.70 -24.85
N SER A 82 2.91 -10.22 -24.62
CA SER A 82 1.73 -10.01 -25.47
C SER A 82 0.90 -8.77 -25.13
N ALA A 83 1.15 -8.13 -23.96
CA ALA A 83 0.42 -6.95 -23.53
C ALA A 83 0.85 -5.70 -24.32
N ARG A 84 -0.13 -4.91 -24.78
CA ARG A 84 0.15 -3.69 -25.58
C ARG A 84 0.74 -2.54 -24.77
N GLU A 85 0.58 -2.55 -23.45
CA GLU A 85 1.15 -1.55 -22.55
C GLU A 85 2.13 -2.23 -21.61
N HIS A 86 3.39 -1.90 -21.79
CA HIS A 86 4.50 -2.44 -21.00
C HIS A 86 4.88 -1.45 -19.93
N LYS A 87 4.64 -1.81 -18.67
CA LYS A 87 5.07 -1.02 -17.54
C LYS A 87 6.53 -1.32 -17.23
N ASN A 88 7.39 -0.33 -17.32
CA ASN A 88 8.85 -0.48 -17.20
C ASN A 88 9.43 -0.14 -15.82
N HIS A 89 8.56 0.11 -14.85
CA HIS A 89 8.97 0.41 -13.47
C HIS A 89 7.99 -0.19 -12.48
N PRO A 90 8.46 -0.60 -11.29
CA PRO A 90 7.58 -1.06 -10.21
C PRO A 90 6.69 0.09 -9.70
N PRO A 91 5.60 -0.21 -9.00
CA PRO A 91 4.70 0.79 -8.45
C PRO A 91 5.42 1.66 -7.42
N ARG A 92 4.99 2.91 -7.32
CA ARG A 92 5.43 3.78 -6.23
C ARG A 92 4.83 3.27 -4.92
N LEU A 93 5.70 2.88 -3.99
CA LEU A 93 5.30 2.32 -2.71
C LEU A 93 5.15 3.42 -1.65
N HIS A 94 4.08 3.33 -0.87
CA HIS A 94 3.79 4.17 0.29
C HIS A 94 3.62 3.26 1.51
N ILE A 95 4.52 3.36 2.47
CA ILE A 95 4.54 2.49 3.65
C ILE A 95 3.83 3.20 4.80
N MET A 96 2.86 2.52 5.42
CA MET A 96 2.15 2.96 6.62
C MET A 96 2.28 1.89 7.70
N GLY A 97 2.81 2.28 8.84
CA GLY A 97 3.05 1.42 10.01
C GLY A 97 3.48 2.25 11.20
N LEU A 98 3.85 1.59 12.28
CA LEU A 98 4.31 2.25 13.49
C LEU A 98 5.67 2.92 13.24
N PRO A 99 5.82 4.22 13.59
CA PRO A 99 7.10 4.90 13.49
C PRO A 99 8.12 4.32 14.48
N ASP A 100 9.41 4.46 14.15
CA ASP A 100 10.51 4.03 15.03
C ASP A 100 10.71 5.04 16.18
N ARG A 101 9.72 5.10 17.07
CA ARG A 101 9.72 5.90 18.30
C ARG A 101 8.85 5.24 19.36
N ILE A 102 9.08 5.60 20.62
CA ILE A 102 8.19 5.17 21.71
C ILE A 102 6.82 5.85 21.52
N ILE A 103 5.75 5.05 21.56
CA ILE A 103 4.38 5.50 21.53
C ILE A 103 3.85 5.38 22.96
N GLU A 104 3.17 6.42 23.45
CA GLU A 104 2.65 6.46 24.82
C GLU A 104 1.47 5.47 25.00
N HIS A 105 0.99 5.33 26.24
CA HIS A 105 -0.08 4.42 26.55
C HIS A 105 -1.44 4.92 26.04
N GLY A 106 -2.21 4.03 25.43
CA GLY A 106 -3.57 4.30 24.95
C GLY A 106 -4.24 3.01 24.51
N THR A 107 -5.51 3.09 24.12
CA THR A 107 -6.17 2.00 23.41
C THR A 107 -5.57 1.82 22.03
N GLN A 108 -5.64 0.63 21.46
CA GLN A 108 -5.11 0.36 20.13
C GLN A 108 -5.64 1.35 19.08
N ARG A 109 -6.90 1.74 19.16
CA ARG A 109 -7.50 2.70 18.23
C ARG A 109 -6.88 4.08 18.37
N GLU A 110 -6.76 4.60 19.59
CA GLU A 110 -6.14 5.91 19.87
C GLU A 110 -4.70 5.95 19.38
N LEU A 111 -3.94 4.87 19.61
CA LEU A 111 -2.55 4.77 19.16
C LEU A 111 -2.44 4.72 17.63
N HIS A 112 -3.32 3.97 16.96
CA HIS A 112 -3.36 3.94 15.49
C HIS A 112 -3.71 5.31 14.90
N ASP A 113 -4.65 6.02 15.50
CA ASP A 113 -5.05 7.37 15.05
C ASP A 113 -3.92 8.38 15.30
N GLU A 114 -3.23 8.31 16.46
CA GLU A 114 -2.08 9.16 16.80
C GLU A 114 -0.92 9.03 15.78
N VAL A 115 -0.63 7.80 15.36
CA VAL A 115 0.47 7.54 14.41
C VAL A 115 0.03 7.56 12.94
N GLY A 116 -1.25 7.87 12.69
CA GLY A 116 -1.78 8.05 11.34
C GLY A 116 -1.99 6.76 10.54
N ILE A 117 -2.14 5.60 11.21
CA ILE A 117 -2.46 4.32 10.56
C ILE A 117 -3.92 3.88 10.78
N GLY A 118 -4.71 4.71 11.48
CA GLY A 118 -6.16 4.56 11.58
C GLY A 118 -6.89 4.90 10.27
N PRO A 119 -8.22 4.75 10.22
CA PRO A 119 -9.02 5.04 9.02
C PRO A 119 -8.82 6.46 8.48
N ASP A 120 -8.74 7.46 9.35
CA ASP A 120 -8.56 8.86 8.93
C ASP A 120 -7.20 9.07 8.27
N GLY A 121 -6.12 8.57 8.88
CA GLY A 121 -4.77 8.64 8.32
C GLY A 121 -4.64 7.87 6.99
N LEU A 122 -5.31 6.72 6.86
CA LEU A 122 -5.36 5.99 5.60
C LEU A 122 -6.14 6.76 4.53
N THR A 123 -7.27 7.39 4.90
CA THR A 123 -8.06 8.24 4.00
C THR A 123 -7.23 9.42 3.49
N GLU A 124 -6.52 10.12 4.37
CA GLU A 124 -5.63 11.24 3.99
C GLU A 124 -4.50 10.77 3.06
N LYS A 125 -3.89 9.62 3.35
CA LYS A 125 -2.84 9.04 2.50
C LYS A 125 -3.37 8.75 1.11
N ILE A 126 -4.53 8.10 0.99
CA ILE A 126 -5.17 7.81 -0.30
C ILE A 126 -5.49 9.10 -1.05
N ALA A 127 -6.09 10.10 -0.39
CA ALA A 127 -6.38 11.38 -1.00
C ALA A 127 -5.12 12.07 -1.54
N SER A 128 -4.03 12.03 -0.79
CA SER A 128 -2.72 12.55 -1.22
C SER A 128 -2.20 11.84 -2.47
N VAL A 129 -2.28 10.51 -2.54
CA VAL A 129 -1.86 9.73 -3.70
C VAL A 129 -2.69 10.08 -4.92
N LEU A 130 -4.02 10.13 -4.80
CA LEU A 130 -4.94 10.48 -5.90
C LEU A 130 -4.72 11.92 -6.41
N ALA A 131 -4.42 12.86 -5.53
CA ALA A 131 -4.11 14.23 -5.92
C ALA A 131 -2.84 14.32 -6.78
N HIS A 132 -1.81 13.55 -6.45
CA HIS A 132 -0.56 13.51 -7.21
C HIS A 132 -0.73 12.85 -8.60
N GLN A 133 -1.59 11.85 -8.73
CA GLN A 133 -1.91 11.24 -10.03
C GLN A 133 -2.51 12.25 -11.00
N LYS A 134 -3.48 13.04 -10.55
CA LYS A 134 -4.11 14.07 -11.41
C LYS A 134 -3.11 15.10 -11.93
N VAL A 135 -2.12 15.49 -11.14
CA VAL A 135 -1.10 16.47 -11.56
C VAL A 135 -0.16 15.88 -12.63
N SER A 136 0.19 14.60 -12.53
CA SER A 136 1.05 13.95 -13.53
C SER A 136 0.36 13.76 -14.89
N GLU A 137 -0.96 13.52 -14.92
CA GLU A 137 -1.73 13.40 -16.15
C GLU A 137 -1.89 14.73 -16.92
N PHE A 138 -1.83 15.88 -16.23
CA PHE A 138 -1.89 17.21 -16.85
C PHE A 138 -0.53 17.76 -17.30
N SER A 139 0.56 17.07 -16.97
CA SER A 139 1.95 17.52 -17.28
C SER A 139 2.61 16.69 -18.39
N ALA A 140 1.90 15.72 -18.94
CA ALA A 140 2.33 14.88 -20.06
C ALA A 140 1.58 15.25 -21.34
#